data_8c0b75bfe1a18c32f364a997d966eaec
#
_entry.id   8c0b75bfe1a18c32f364a997d966eaec
#
_cell.length_a   1.000
_cell.length_b   1.000
_cell.length_c   1.000
_cell.angle_alpha   90.00
_cell.angle_beta   90.00
_cell.angle_gamma   90.00
#
_symmetry.space_group_name_H-M   'P 1'
#
loop_
_entity.id
_entity.type
_entity.pdbx_description
1 polymer ?
#
loop_
_entity_poly.entity_id
_entity_poly.type
_entity_poly.pdbx_seq_one_letter_code
_entity_poly.pdbx_strand_id
1 'polypeptide(L)'
;MTDLRNKLPCSIDVLGTLYRVELRNYDDDASFVEDDSNAYCYCDARLIVVGNLQTFPAAINTKCHKEEINAACLVGECAALRHEIIHAYLNESGLRWDAHASNKPWAKNEEMIDWFAVQSPKIFKTYSELGVLE
;
A
#
# COMPACT_ATOMS: atom_id res chain seq x y z
N MET A 1 -14.39 5.35 -6.21
CA MET A 1 -13.00 5.16 -5.78
C MET A 1 -12.70 6.09 -4.61
N THR A 2 -12.08 5.59 -3.57
CA THR A 2 -11.73 6.40 -2.40
C THR A 2 -10.56 7.33 -2.71
N ASP A 3 -10.71 8.60 -2.40
CA ASP A 3 -9.60 9.56 -2.40
C ASP A 3 -8.94 9.54 -1.01
N LEU A 4 -7.69 9.07 -0.97
CA LEU A 4 -6.92 8.94 0.27
C LEU A 4 -6.66 10.29 0.95
N ARG A 5 -6.71 11.40 0.23
CA ARG A 5 -6.56 12.76 0.81
C ARG A 5 -7.66 13.07 1.82
N ASN A 6 -8.82 12.45 1.67
CA ASN A 6 -9.96 12.61 2.58
C ASN A 6 -9.92 11.63 3.77
N LYS A 7 -9.02 10.65 3.75
CA LYS A 7 -8.92 9.58 4.75
C LYS A 7 -7.63 9.64 5.57
N LEU A 8 -6.55 10.12 4.99
CA LEU A 8 -5.24 10.14 5.62
C LEU A 8 -4.85 11.53 6.12
N PRO A 9 -4.10 11.65 7.21
CA PRO A 9 -3.53 10.55 8.00
C PRO A 9 -4.56 9.85 8.89
N CYS A 10 -4.31 8.58 9.18
CA CYS A 10 -5.12 7.81 10.12
C CYS A 10 -4.26 6.75 10.84
N SER A 11 -4.88 6.04 11.78
CA SER A 11 -4.27 4.85 12.38
C SER A 11 -5.15 3.64 12.10
N ILE A 12 -4.51 2.50 11.85
CA ILE A 12 -5.17 1.22 11.65
C ILE A 12 -4.68 0.21 12.69
N ASP A 13 -5.57 -0.66 13.12
CA ASP A 13 -5.22 -1.81 13.96
C ASP A 13 -4.78 -2.97 13.07
N VAL A 14 -3.55 -3.44 13.27
CA VAL A 14 -2.98 -4.59 12.56
C VAL A 14 -2.71 -5.68 13.60
N LEU A 15 -3.67 -6.57 13.77
CA LEU A 15 -3.57 -7.68 14.74
C LEU A 15 -3.22 -7.22 16.16
N GLY A 16 -3.85 -6.13 16.63
CA GLY A 16 -3.62 -5.56 17.95
C GLY A 16 -2.49 -4.53 18.03
N THR A 17 -1.78 -4.26 16.95
CA THR A 17 -0.72 -3.26 16.86
C THR A 17 -1.18 -2.08 16.01
N LEU A 18 -1.09 -0.85 16.54
CA LEU A 18 -1.46 0.35 15.80
C LEU A 18 -0.36 0.77 14.84
N TYR A 19 -0.73 0.93 13.58
CA TYR A 19 0.09 1.50 12.52
C TYR A 19 -0.47 2.87 12.13
N ARG A 20 0.41 3.85 11.98
CA ARG A 20 0.09 5.14 11.39
C ARG A 20 0.14 5.03 9.88
N VAL A 21 -0.83 5.63 9.19
CA VAL A 21 -0.90 5.67 7.73
C VAL A 21 -0.89 7.12 7.28
N GLU A 22 0.04 7.47 6.39
CA GLU A 22 0.21 8.82 5.87
C GLU A 22 0.23 8.84 4.35
N LEU A 23 -0.27 9.93 3.78
CA LEU A 23 -0.05 10.31 2.39
C LEU A 23 0.97 11.43 2.36
N ARG A 24 2.06 11.28 1.58
CA ARG A 24 3.11 12.29 1.46
C ARG A 24 3.32 12.70 0.01
N ASN A 25 3.59 13.98 -0.22
CA ASN A 25 4.01 14.44 -1.53
C ASN A 25 5.43 13.95 -1.84
N TYR A 26 5.74 13.78 -3.11
CA TYR A 26 7.05 13.28 -3.55
C TYR A 26 8.20 14.19 -3.13
N ASP A 27 7.98 15.51 -3.11
CA ASP A 27 9.00 16.48 -2.70
C ASP A 27 9.27 16.48 -1.18
N ASP A 28 8.35 15.90 -0.39
CA ASP A 28 8.45 15.87 1.07
C ASP A 28 9.12 14.60 1.61
N ASP A 29 9.39 13.62 0.73
CA ASP A 29 9.97 12.34 1.14
C ASP A 29 10.93 11.80 0.07
N ALA A 30 12.23 11.94 0.33
CA ALA A 30 13.30 11.53 -0.58
C ALA A 30 13.33 10.01 -0.83
N SER A 31 12.78 9.19 0.07
CA SER A 31 12.79 7.73 -0.08
C SER A 31 12.03 7.25 -1.31
N PHE A 32 11.02 7.98 -1.77
CA PHE A 32 10.31 7.64 -3.02
C PHE A 32 11.21 7.63 -4.25
N VAL A 33 12.17 8.55 -4.31
CA VAL A 33 13.13 8.65 -5.42
C VAL A 33 14.30 7.69 -5.20
N GLU A 34 14.85 7.64 -3.99
CA GLU A 34 16.02 6.83 -3.64
C GLU A 34 15.73 5.33 -3.78
N ASP A 35 14.54 4.88 -3.39
CA ASP A 35 14.15 3.47 -3.42
C ASP A 35 13.31 3.10 -4.66
N ASP A 36 13.08 4.04 -5.58
CA ASP A 36 12.20 3.86 -6.74
C ASP A 36 10.85 3.23 -6.35
N SER A 37 10.22 3.81 -5.35
CA SER A 37 9.02 3.28 -4.71
C SER A 37 7.95 4.36 -4.63
N ASN A 38 6.69 3.97 -4.67
CA ASN A 38 5.55 4.88 -4.51
C ASN A 38 4.84 4.71 -3.16
N ALA A 39 5.27 3.77 -2.35
CA ALA A 39 4.80 3.55 -0.99
C ALA A 39 5.82 2.70 -0.23
N TYR A 40 5.73 2.67 1.08
CA TYR A 40 6.52 1.77 1.90
C TYR A 40 5.86 1.50 3.26
N CYS A 41 6.15 0.33 3.84
CA CYS A 41 5.84 -0.02 5.22
C CYS A 41 7.12 -0.09 6.03
N TYR A 42 7.31 0.88 6.91
CA TYR A 42 8.40 0.83 7.87
C TYR A 42 7.90 0.13 9.15
N CYS A 43 7.99 -1.19 9.14
CA CYS A 43 7.39 -2.04 10.17
C CYS A 43 7.93 -1.75 11.59
N ASP A 44 9.22 -1.46 11.72
CA ASP A 44 9.82 -1.16 13.03
C ASP A 44 9.31 0.16 13.63
N ALA A 45 8.93 1.11 12.80
CA ALA A 45 8.31 2.36 13.20
C ALA A 45 6.77 2.29 13.22
N ARG A 46 6.17 1.17 12.80
CA ARG A 46 4.72 0.99 12.65
C ARG A 46 4.10 2.09 11.81
N LEU A 47 4.73 2.34 10.66
CA LEU A 47 4.39 3.44 9.75
C LEU A 47 4.21 2.90 8.34
N ILE A 48 3.08 3.26 7.73
CA ILE A 48 2.81 3.07 6.31
C ILE A 48 2.75 4.45 5.67
N VAL A 49 3.49 4.63 4.59
CA VAL A 49 3.48 5.87 3.80
C VAL A 49 3.13 5.57 2.36
N VAL A 50 2.17 6.30 1.83
CA VAL A 50 1.78 6.26 0.41
C VAL A 50 2.18 7.59 -0.23
N GLY A 51 2.81 7.54 -1.39
CA GLY A 51 3.13 8.72 -2.18
C GLY A 51 1.88 9.31 -2.84
N ASN A 52 1.72 10.63 -2.75
CA ASN A 52 0.71 11.35 -3.50
C ASN A 52 1.11 11.36 -4.99
N LEU A 53 0.57 10.43 -5.77
CA LEU A 53 0.92 10.27 -7.19
C LEU A 53 0.60 11.50 -8.05
N GLN A 54 -0.32 12.36 -7.62
CA GLN A 54 -0.60 13.63 -8.31
C GLN A 54 0.57 14.61 -8.22
N THR A 55 1.48 14.42 -7.27
CA THR A 55 2.70 15.22 -7.11
C THR A 55 3.93 14.56 -7.77
N PHE A 56 3.77 13.38 -8.34
CA PHE A 56 4.84 12.69 -9.05
C PHE A 56 5.19 13.42 -10.36
N PRO A 57 6.47 13.63 -10.67
CA PRO A 57 6.88 14.42 -11.84
C PRO A 57 6.28 13.93 -13.16
N ALA A 58 6.15 12.63 -13.37
CA ALA A 58 5.55 12.08 -14.59
C ALA A 58 4.05 12.38 -14.70
N ALA A 59 3.33 12.45 -13.59
CA ALA A 59 1.91 12.82 -13.57
C ALA A 59 1.70 14.32 -13.85
N ILE A 60 2.62 15.16 -13.39
CA ILE A 60 2.59 16.61 -13.60
C ILE A 60 2.91 16.98 -15.05
N ASN A 61 3.87 16.28 -15.65
CA ASN A 61 4.45 16.62 -16.96
C ASN A 61 3.80 15.87 -18.13
N THR A 62 2.71 15.15 -17.92
CA THR A 62 2.06 14.39 -18.99
C THR A 62 1.17 15.26 -19.88
N LYS A 63 0.97 14.81 -21.13
CA LYS A 63 0.05 15.43 -22.09
C LYS A 63 -1.38 14.87 -22.00
N CYS A 64 -1.63 13.91 -21.13
CA CYS A 64 -2.97 13.34 -20.92
C CYS A 64 -3.90 14.33 -20.21
N HIS A 65 -5.20 14.09 -20.32
CA HIS A 65 -6.19 14.91 -19.62
C HIS A 65 -6.03 14.78 -18.10
N LYS A 66 -6.08 15.88 -17.39
CA LYS A 66 -5.85 15.94 -15.94
C LYS A 66 -6.81 15.02 -15.15
N GLU A 67 -8.06 14.90 -15.61
CA GLU A 67 -9.07 14.04 -14.96
C GLU A 67 -8.72 12.56 -15.05
N GLU A 68 -8.24 12.11 -16.22
CA GLU A 68 -7.81 10.73 -16.44
C GLU A 68 -6.59 10.39 -15.59
N ILE A 69 -5.64 11.32 -15.48
CA ILE A 69 -4.45 11.16 -14.63
C ILE A 69 -4.83 11.10 -13.17
N ASN A 70 -5.70 11.97 -12.71
CA ASN A 70 -6.16 11.96 -11.32
C ASN A 70 -6.86 10.65 -10.99
N ALA A 71 -7.71 10.14 -11.89
CA ALA A 71 -8.36 8.84 -11.70
C ALA A 71 -7.33 7.69 -11.63
N ALA A 72 -6.33 7.69 -12.51
CA ALA A 72 -5.24 6.70 -12.49
C ALA A 72 -4.40 6.79 -11.20
N CYS A 73 -4.12 8.01 -10.72
CA CYS A 73 -3.42 8.22 -9.46
C CYS A 73 -4.20 7.63 -8.27
N LEU A 74 -5.51 7.85 -8.18
CA LEU A 74 -6.34 7.28 -7.11
C LEU A 74 -6.31 5.75 -7.11
N VAL A 75 -6.38 5.13 -8.28
CA VAL A 75 -6.28 3.67 -8.41
C VAL A 75 -4.92 3.17 -7.93
N GLY A 76 -3.86 3.82 -8.37
CA GLY A 76 -2.48 3.46 -7.99
C GLY A 76 -2.22 3.62 -6.50
N GLU A 77 -2.65 4.74 -5.90
CA GLU A 77 -2.52 5.00 -4.47
C GLU A 77 -3.26 3.98 -3.62
N CYS A 78 -4.49 3.62 -3.99
CA CYS A 78 -5.24 2.59 -3.28
C CYS A 78 -4.59 1.20 -3.41
N ALA A 79 -4.04 0.87 -4.58
CA ALA A 79 -3.31 -0.40 -4.77
C ALA A 79 -2.03 -0.44 -3.92
N ALA A 80 -1.26 0.65 -3.91
CA ALA A 80 -0.07 0.79 -3.09
C ALA A 80 -0.38 0.66 -1.60
N LEU A 81 -1.43 1.33 -1.12
CA LEU A 81 -1.85 1.20 0.28
C LEU A 81 -2.21 -0.24 0.65
N ARG A 82 -2.96 -0.97 -0.20
CA ARG A 82 -3.26 -2.39 0.05
C ARG A 82 -1.99 -3.24 0.14
N HIS A 83 -1.02 -3.00 -0.74
CA HIS A 83 0.27 -3.67 -0.74
C HIS A 83 0.99 -3.48 0.61
N GLU A 84 1.10 -2.26 1.09
CA GLU A 84 1.78 -1.96 2.35
C GLU A 84 1.03 -2.48 3.58
N ILE A 85 -0.29 -2.49 3.55
CA ILE A 85 -1.11 -3.11 4.60
C ILE A 85 -0.81 -4.62 4.71
N ILE A 86 -0.64 -5.32 3.59
CA ILE A 86 -0.31 -6.75 3.60
C ILE A 86 1.08 -6.97 4.23
N HIS A 87 2.07 -6.14 3.91
CA HIS A 87 3.36 -6.16 4.60
C HIS A 87 3.20 -6.04 6.11
N ALA A 88 2.39 -5.10 6.58
CA ALA A 88 2.14 -4.89 8.00
C ALA A 88 1.49 -6.13 8.66
N TYR A 89 0.46 -6.70 8.06
CA TYR A 89 -0.19 -7.91 8.58
C TYR A 89 0.74 -9.11 8.64
N LEU A 90 1.54 -9.34 7.60
CA LEU A 90 2.50 -10.44 7.58
C LEU A 90 3.63 -10.21 8.58
N ASN A 91 4.08 -8.97 8.78
CA ASN A 91 5.04 -8.61 9.80
C ASN A 91 4.51 -8.92 11.22
N GLU A 92 3.30 -8.45 11.54
CA GLU A 92 2.66 -8.70 12.84
C GLU A 92 2.31 -10.17 13.05
N SER A 93 2.16 -10.96 11.99
CA SER A 93 1.97 -12.41 12.03
C SER A 93 3.27 -13.19 12.30
N GLY A 94 4.41 -12.51 12.45
CA GLY A 94 5.71 -13.15 12.66
C GLY A 94 6.39 -13.70 11.40
N LEU A 95 5.84 -13.42 10.22
CA LEU A 95 6.33 -13.93 8.93
C LEU A 95 7.41 -13.03 8.29
N ARG A 96 7.91 -12.05 9.02
CA ARG A 96 9.04 -11.21 8.62
C ARG A 96 10.37 -11.93 8.70
N TRP A 97 10.49 -12.86 9.62
CA TRP A 97 11.73 -13.55 9.96
C TRP A 97 11.73 -14.97 9.41
N ASP A 98 12.76 -15.32 8.70
CA ASP A 98 13.02 -16.69 8.27
C ASP A 98 14.37 -17.13 8.83
N ALA A 99 14.35 -18.17 9.67
CA ALA A 99 15.55 -18.77 10.23
C ALA A 99 16.34 -19.60 9.20
N HIS A 100 15.70 -19.92 8.06
CA HIS A 100 16.29 -20.70 6.97
C HIS A 100 16.50 -19.81 5.75
N ALA A 101 17.64 -19.19 5.65
CA ALA A 101 17.98 -18.05 4.81
C ALA A 101 17.98 -18.28 3.28
N SER A 102 17.45 -19.37 2.73
CA SER A 102 17.46 -19.64 1.29
C SER A 102 16.35 -18.95 0.51
N ASN A 103 15.24 -18.56 1.15
CA ASN A 103 14.10 -17.89 0.53
C ASN A 103 13.71 -16.64 1.34
N LYS A 104 13.21 -15.61 0.64
CA LYS A 104 12.66 -14.44 1.34
C LYS A 104 11.43 -14.86 2.18
N PRO A 105 11.34 -14.43 3.45
CA PRO A 105 10.15 -14.64 4.27
C PRO A 105 8.89 -14.09 3.59
N TRP A 106 7.72 -14.64 3.92
CA TRP A 106 6.46 -14.24 3.28
C TRP A 106 6.18 -12.74 3.38
N ALA A 107 6.50 -12.11 4.51
CA ALA A 107 6.35 -10.67 4.67
C ALA A 107 7.22 -9.82 3.73
N LYS A 108 8.18 -10.43 3.04
CA LYS A 108 9.08 -9.81 2.06
C LYS A 108 8.95 -10.41 0.66
N ASN A 109 7.95 -11.26 0.44
CA ASN A 109 7.68 -11.85 -0.88
C ASN A 109 6.78 -10.89 -1.68
N GLU A 110 7.40 -10.03 -2.47
CA GLU A 110 6.72 -8.99 -3.24
C GLU A 110 5.70 -9.55 -4.24
N GLU A 111 6.00 -10.67 -4.89
CA GLU A 111 5.09 -11.29 -5.86
C GLU A 111 3.79 -11.76 -5.21
N MET A 112 3.88 -12.42 -4.05
CA MET A 112 2.72 -12.85 -3.29
C MET A 112 1.93 -11.65 -2.75
N ILE A 113 2.62 -10.64 -2.24
CA ILE A 113 2.02 -9.42 -1.69
C ILE A 113 1.28 -8.66 -2.79
N ASP A 114 1.88 -8.50 -3.95
CA ASP A 114 1.24 -7.89 -5.12
C ASP A 114 0.00 -8.66 -5.54
N TRP A 115 0.05 -9.99 -5.56
CA TRP A 115 -1.10 -10.80 -5.90
C TRP A 115 -2.27 -10.54 -4.95
N PHE A 116 -2.03 -10.55 -3.63
CA PHE A 116 -3.07 -10.23 -2.64
C PHE A 116 -3.57 -8.78 -2.78
N ALA A 117 -2.68 -7.83 -2.95
CA ALA A 117 -3.05 -6.41 -3.10
C ALA A 117 -3.98 -6.16 -4.30
N VAL A 118 -3.74 -6.87 -5.39
CA VAL A 118 -4.54 -6.77 -6.62
C VAL A 118 -5.84 -7.56 -6.52
N GLN A 119 -5.80 -8.79 -5.98
CA GLN A 119 -6.93 -9.70 -6.02
C GLN A 119 -7.88 -9.60 -4.82
N SER A 120 -7.41 -9.10 -3.67
CA SER A 120 -8.23 -9.04 -2.46
C SER A 120 -9.59 -8.35 -2.64
N PRO A 121 -9.73 -7.22 -3.36
CA PRO A 121 -11.04 -6.62 -3.58
C PRO A 121 -12.03 -7.55 -4.31
N LYS A 122 -11.54 -8.37 -5.25
CA LYS A 122 -12.35 -9.33 -6.00
C LYS A 122 -12.73 -10.52 -5.13
N ILE A 123 -11.78 -11.02 -4.32
CA ILE A 123 -12.00 -12.12 -3.39
C ILE A 123 -13.06 -11.72 -2.35
N PHE A 124 -12.91 -10.55 -1.74
CA PHE A 124 -13.88 -10.06 -0.75
C PHE A 124 -15.26 -9.80 -1.34
N LYS A 125 -15.33 -9.31 -2.57
CA LYS A 125 -16.60 -9.20 -3.28
C LYS A 125 -17.29 -10.56 -3.41
N THR A 126 -16.55 -11.60 -3.85
CA THR A 126 -17.06 -12.97 -3.95
C THR A 126 -17.53 -13.51 -2.59
N TYR A 127 -16.74 -13.31 -1.53
CA TYR A 127 -17.11 -13.71 -0.20
C TYR A 127 -18.39 -13.01 0.30
N SER A 128 -18.50 -11.70 0.00
CA SER A 128 -19.71 -10.93 0.34
C SER A 128 -20.94 -11.44 -0.43
N GLU A 129 -20.82 -11.71 -1.71
CA GLU A 129 -21.91 -12.24 -2.55
C GLU A 129 -22.41 -13.62 -2.08
N LEU A 130 -21.51 -14.42 -1.51
CA LEU A 130 -21.82 -15.74 -0.95
C LEU A 130 -22.23 -15.69 0.53
N GLY A 131 -22.14 -14.53 1.19
CA GLY A 131 -22.44 -14.38 2.61
C GLY A 131 -21.50 -15.15 3.55
N VAL A 132 -20.23 -15.28 3.18
CA VAL A 132 -19.21 -16.05 3.94
C VAL A 132 -18.07 -15.17 4.49
N LEU A 133 -18.34 -13.89 4.68
CA LEU A 133 -17.38 -12.95 5.31
C LEU A 133 -17.40 -12.99 6.84
N GLU A 134 -18.36 -13.65 7.45
CA GLU A 134 -18.52 -13.77 8.91
C GLU A 134 -17.78 -14.97 9.48
#